data_ab7f16dc6639637bd8f5b8fca0b4b75e
#
_entry.id   ab7f16dc6639637bd8f5b8fca0b4b75e
#
_cell.length_a   1.000
_cell.length_b   1.000
_cell.length_c   1.000
_cell.angle_alpha   90.00
_cell.angle_beta   90.00
_cell.angle_gamma   90.00
#
_symmetry.space_group_name_H-M   'P 1'
#
loop_
_entity.id
_entity.type
_entity.pdbx_description
1 polymer ?
#
loop_
_entity_poly.entity_id
_entity_poly.type
_entity_poly.pdbx_seq_one_letter_code
_entity_poly.pdbx_strand_id
1 'polypeptide(L)'
;MRKIFLAVGGMLMFGALSNRAMAQLDNKGAIGGRFGSAQGITYRHTLNSDHALEAIMSIQSNSDFRRFRVVGLYEIYKPLTGGFNWYYCFGGSVGSYKEKDKIIDGQRHSFDSQLNLSIDGIVGIEYNIPQAPFQISLDVKPYFDFLNESSIKLFDPIGFSVRYKF
;
A
#
# COMPACT_ATOMS: atom_id res chain seq x y z
N MET A 1 4.84 19.84 21.90
CA MET A 1 3.64 19.41 21.17
C MET A 1 2.94 20.52 20.37
N ARG A 2 2.98 21.80 20.75
CA ARG A 2 2.37 22.92 19.98
C ARG A 2 3.07 23.28 18.65
N LYS A 3 4.33 22.92 18.45
CA LYS A 3 5.11 23.27 17.23
C LYS A 3 4.89 22.34 16.04
N ILE A 4 4.38 21.14 16.27
CA ILE A 4 4.10 20.16 15.21
C ILE A 4 2.78 20.47 14.51
N PHE A 5 1.80 21.01 15.24
CA PHE A 5 0.51 21.41 14.66
C PHE A 5 0.61 22.62 13.72
N LEU A 6 1.59 23.49 13.92
CA LEU A 6 1.81 24.67 13.06
C LEU A 6 2.47 24.28 11.70
N ALA A 7 3.27 23.22 11.68
CA ALA A 7 3.90 22.74 10.44
C ALA A 7 2.89 22.04 9.51
N VAL A 8 1.93 21.31 10.07
CA VAL A 8 0.87 20.64 9.29
C VAL A 8 -0.17 21.65 8.79
N GLY A 9 -0.48 22.69 9.56
CA GLY A 9 -1.41 23.75 9.15
C GLY A 9 -0.86 24.67 8.04
N GLY A 10 0.46 24.87 7.98
CA GLY A 10 1.10 25.67 6.94
C GLY A 10 1.15 25.00 5.58
N MET A 11 1.17 23.67 5.53
CA MET A 11 1.22 22.91 4.28
C MET A 11 -0.14 22.82 3.57
N LEU A 12 -1.23 23.10 4.28
CA LEU A 12 -2.59 23.07 3.71
C LEU A 12 -3.00 24.39 3.05
N MET A 13 -2.28 25.49 3.27
CA MET A 13 -2.64 26.82 2.72
C MET A 13 -1.96 27.20 1.41
N PHE A 14 -1.01 26.43 0.90
CA PHE A 14 -0.33 26.75 -0.37
C PHE A 14 -1.00 26.14 -1.62
N GLY A 15 -2.14 25.48 -1.48
CA GLY A 15 -2.86 24.79 -2.58
C GLY A 15 -3.94 25.61 -3.28
N ALA A 16 -4.08 26.92 -3.04
CA ALA A 16 -5.20 27.72 -3.57
C ALA A 16 -4.87 28.52 -4.83
N LEU A 17 -3.95 28.07 -5.67
CA LEU A 17 -3.73 28.65 -7.00
C LEU A 17 -4.06 27.61 -8.08
N SER A 18 -5.31 27.68 -8.48
CA SER A 18 -5.95 27.24 -9.69
C SER A 18 -5.04 26.84 -10.86
N ASN A 19 -4.99 25.55 -11.13
CA ASN A 19 -5.12 25.02 -12.49
C ASN A 19 -5.96 23.75 -12.36
N ARG A 20 -6.99 23.62 -13.19
CA ARG A 20 -7.76 22.39 -13.32
C ARG A 20 -6.85 21.31 -13.94
N ALA A 21 -5.88 20.84 -13.18
CA ALA A 21 -5.24 19.58 -13.47
C ALA A 21 -6.30 18.51 -13.20
N MET A 22 -6.87 18.01 -14.26
CA MET A 22 -7.77 16.88 -14.22
C MET A 22 -6.94 15.72 -13.68
N ALA A 23 -7.14 15.39 -12.40
CA ALA A 23 -6.57 14.21 -11.78
C ALA A 23 -7.40 13.00 -12.22
N GLN A 24 -7.38 12.74 -13.52
CA GLN A 24 -7.90 11.52 -14.12
C GLN A 24 -6.76 10.51 -14.17
N LEU A 25 -7.11 9.25 -13.96
CA LEU A 25 -6.23 8.13 -14.30
C LEU A 25 -6.11 8.10 -15.83
N ASP A 26 -5.19 8.89 -16.37
CA ASP A 26 -5.05 9.11 -17.80
C ASP A 26 -4.17 8.04 -18.49
N ASN A 27 -3.62 7.13 -17.69
CA ASN A 27 -2.72 6.07 -18.13
C ASN A 27 -3.41 4.71 -18.07
N LYS A 28 -3.07 3.80 -18.98
CA LYS A 28 -3.61 2.44 -19.03
C LYS A 28 -3.12 1.55 -17.89
N GLY A 29 -1.93 1.84 -17.38
CA GLY A 29 -1.35 1.10 -16.29
C GLY A 29 -0.20 1.82 -15.60
N ALA A 30 0.20 1.28 -14.45
CA ALA A 30 1.37 1.73 -13.73
C ALA A 30 2.07 0.55 -13.05
N ILE A 31 3.39 0.57 -13.05
CA ILE A 31 4.21 -0.44 -12.37
C ILE A 31 5.21 0.26 -11.46
N GLY A 32 5.49 -0.33 -10.31
CA GLY A 32 6.43 0.33 -9.38
C GLY A 32 6.84 -0.51 -8.19
N GLY A 33 7.58 0.14 -7.31
CA GLY A 33 7.99 -0.39 -6.02
C GLY A 33 7.11 0.12 -4.89
N ARG A 34 6.84 -0.75 -3.93
CA ARG A 34 6.19 -0.45 -2.67
C ARG A 34 7.18 -0.67 -1.53
N PHE A 35 7.23 0.27 -0.62
CA PHE A 35 8.14 0.32 0.51
C PHE A 35 7.34 0.60 1.79
N GLY A 36 7.82 0.08 2.91
CA GLY A 36 7.18 0.22 4.22
C GLY A 36 7.52 -0.97 5.10
N SER A 37 6.59 -1.45 5.87
CA SER A 37 6.77 -2.65 6.69
C SER A 37 6.97 -3.92 5.85
N ALA A 38 6.43 -3.96 4.64
CA ALA A 38 6.75 -4.93 3.61
C ALA A 38 7.31 -4.22 2.37
N GLN A 39 8.23 -4.88 1.68
CA GLN A 39 8.77 -4.40 0.41
C GLN A 39 8.17 -5.23 -0.73
N GLY A 40 7.86 -4.58 -1.85
CA GLY A 40 7.21 -5.30 -2.93
C GLY A 40 7.19 -4.57 -4.26
N ILE A 41 6.61 -5.25 -5.23
CA ILE A 41 6.31 -4.73 -6.54
C ILE A 41 4.80 -4.55 -6.63
N THR A 42 4.38 -3.46 -7.23
CA THR A 42 2.97 -3.17 -7.49
C THR A 42 2.75 -2.97 -8.98
N TYR A 43 1.65 -3.53 -9.47
CA TYR A 43 1.14 -3.32 -10.82
C TYR A 43 -0.30 -2.89 -10.75
N ARG A 44 -0.62 -1.76 -11.39
CA ARG A 44 -1.97 -1.21 -11.48
C ARG A 44 -2.45 -1.20 -12.91
N HIS A 45 -3.68 -1.64 -13.13
CA HIS A 45 -4.40 -1.55 -14.38
C HIS A 45 -5.60 -0.61 -14.22
N THR A 46 -5.62 0.45 -14.99
CA THR A 46 -6.72 1.44 -14.98
C THR A 46 -7.91 0.90 -15.75
N LEU A 47 -9.07 0.86 -15.11
CA LEU A 47 -10.33 0.43 -15.72
C LEU A 47 -11.06 1.60 -16.38
N ASN A 48 -11.09 2.73 -15.68
CA ASN A 48 -11.68 3.99 -16.15
C ASN A 48 -11.07 5.17 -15.38
N SER A 49 -11.64 6.36 -15.49
CA SER A 49 -11.09 7.60 -14.92
C SER A 49 -10.92 7.59 -13.40
N ASP A 50 -11.66 6.76 -12.68
CA ASP A 50 -11.72 6.76 -11.21
C ASP A 50 -11.62 5.36 -10.59
N HIS A 51 -11.46 4.31 -11.39
CA HIS A 51 -11.34 2.93 -10.93
C HIS A 51 -10.14 2.23 -11.51
N ALA A 52 -9.46 1.42 -10.70
CA ALA A 52 -8.35 0.58 -11.11
C ALA A 52 -8.33 -0.76 -10.37
N LEU A 53 -7.57 -1.70 -10.93
CA LEU A 53 -7.19 -2.94 -10.27
C LEU A 53 -5.70 -2.87 -9.93
N GLU A 54 -5.33 -3.20 -8.72
CA GLU A 54 -3.93 -3.28 -8.30
C GLU A 54 -3.59 -4.70 -7.85
N ALA A 55 -2.44 -5.18 -8.31
CA ALA A 55 -1.81 -6.39 -7.80
C ALA A 55 -0.52 -6.01 -7.07
N ILE A 56 -0.34 -6.49 -5.85
CA ILE A 56 0.86 -6.25 -5.04
C ILE A 56 1.48 -7.61 -4.70
N MET A 57 2.77 -7.77 -5.00
CA MET A 57 3.58 -8.88 -4.53
C MET A 57 4.57 -8.35 -3.51
N SER A 58 4.49 -8.81 -2.27
CA SER A 58 5.31 -8.27 -1.18
C SER A 58 6.00 -9.36 -0.37
N ILE A 59 7.17 -9.00 0.14
CA ILE A 59 7.97 -9.81 1.05
C ILE A 59 8.24 -8.98 2.30
N GLN A 60 7.97 -9.57 3.44
CA GLN A 60 8.33 -9.04 4.74
C GLN A 60 9.23 -10.06 5.45
N SER A 61 10.39 -9.62 5.88
CA SER A 61 11.33 -10.48 6.59
C SER A 61 11.91 -9.72 7.80
N ASN A 62 11.71 -10.26 8.98
CA ASN A 62 12.28 -9.78 10.24
C ASN A 62 13.19 -10.84 10.84
N SER A 63 13.71 -10.60 12.04
CA SER A 63 14.54 -11.57 12.77
C SER A 63 13.81 -12.88 13.04
N ASP A 64 12.50 -12.83 13.25
CA ASP A 64 11.69 -13.94 13.75
C ASP A 64 10.88 -14.67 12.66
N PHE A 65 10.51 -13.98 11.57
CA PHE A 65 9.67 -14.55 10.54
C PHE A 65 9.99 -14.05 9.12
N ARG A 66 9.51 -14.81 8.15
CA ARG A 66 9.44 -14.44 6.74
C ARG A 66 8.01 -14.61 6.25
N ARG A 67 7.49 -13.59 5.58
CA ARG A 67 6.16 -13.59 4.98
C ARG A 67 6.25 -13.20 3.52
N PHE A 68 5.59 -13.97 2.68
CA PHE A 68 5.32 -13.63 1.29
C PHE A 68 3.82 -13.42 1.12
N ARG A 69 3.42 -12.42 0.36
CA ARG A 69 1.99 -12.12 0.13
C ARG A 69 1.74 -11.61 -1.28
N VAL A 70 0.66 -12.09 -1.86
CA VAL A 70 0.08 -11.57 -3.10
C VAL A 70 -1.27 -10.97 -2.75
N VAL A 71 -1.49 -9.72 -3.13
CA VAL A 71 -2.69 -8.94 -2.82
C VAL A 71 -3.33 -8.51 -4.12
N GLY A 72 -4.64 -8.66 -4.23
CA GLY A 72 -5.46 -8.11 -5.30
C GLY A 72 -6.44 -7.09 -4.75
N LEU A 73 -6.46 -5.89 -5.31
CA LEU A 73 -7.25 -4.76 -4.83
C LEU A 73 -8.08 -4.15 -5.95
N TYR A 74 -9.28 -3.75 -5.62
CA TYR A 74 -10.09 -2.85 -6.42
C TYR A 74 -10.00 -1.45 -5.82
N GLU A 75 -9.54 -0.50 -6.60
CA GLU A 75 -9.23 0.87 -6.19
C GLU A 75 -10.26 1.85 -6.73
N ILE A 76 -10.66 2.79 -5.88
CA ILE A 76 -11.57 3.88 -6.20
C ILE A 76 -10.85 5.19 -5.89
N TYR A 77 -10.69 6.02 -6.90
CA TYR A 77 -9.99 7.30 -6.84
C TYR A 77 -10.96 8.46 -6.76
N LYS A 78 -10.61 9.45 -5.98
CA LYS A 78 -11.33 10.72 -5.90
C LYS A 78 -10.33 11.86 -6.08
N PRO A 79 -10.51 12.71 -7.10
CA PRO A 79 -9.59 13.80 -7.37
C PRO A 79 -9.63 14.84 -6.25
N LEU A 80 -8.45 15.31 -5.90
CA LEU A 80 -8.21 16.49 -5.09
C LEU A 80 -7.63 17.60 -5.97
N THR A 81 -7.28 18.71 -5.36
CA THR A 81 -6.67 19.84 -6.06
C THR A 81 -5.17 19.59 -6.30
N GLY A 82 -4.61 20.10 -7.41
CA GLY A 82 -3.17 20.19 -7.61
C GLY A 82 -2.46 18.88 -7.95
N GLY A 83 -3.14 17.93 -8.62
CA GLY A 83 -2.52 16.65 -8.99
C GLY A 83 -2.56 15.58 -7.91
N PHE A 84 -3.17 15.91 -6.76
CA PHE A 84 -3.42 14.96 -5.70
C PHE A 84 -4.73 14.21 -5.92
N ASN A 85 -4.73 12.92 -5.60
CA ASN A 85 -5.90 12.08 -5.45
C ASN A 85 -5.90 11.46 -4.06
N TRP A 86 -7.05 11.28 -3.45
CA TRP A 86 -7.18 10.27 -2.41
C TRP A 86 -7.83 9.03 -2.99
N TYR A 87 -7.54 7.89 -2.44
CA TYR A 87 -8.09 6.64 -2.90
C TYR A 87 -8.37 5.70 -1.75
N TYR A 88 -9.32 4.82 -1.96
CA TYR A 88 -9.59 3.71 -1.06
C TYR A 88 -9.76 2.44 -1.87
N CYS A 89 -9.33 1.34 -1.31
CA CYS A 89 -9.30 0.04 -1.96
C CYS A 89 -9.86 -1.02 -1.04
N PHE A 90 -10.39 -2.04 -1.66
CA PHE A 90 -10.76 -3.28 -0.98
C PHE A 90 -10.39 -4.46 -1.85
N GLY A 91 -10.09 -5.58 -1.19
CA GLY A 91 -9.70 -6.78 -1.90
C GLY A 91 -9.30 -7.91 -0.98
N GLY A 92 -8.49 -8.80 -1.48
CA GLY A 92 -8.03 -9.94 -0.73
C GLY A 92 -6.58 -10.26 -0.98
N SER A 93 -6.00 -11.02 -0.06
CA SER A 93 -4.64 -11.50 -0.22
C SER A 93 -4.49 -12.94 0.22
N VAL A 94 -3.55 -13.59 -0.45
CA VAL A 94 -3.06 -14.91 -0.10
C VAL A 94 -1.56 -14.83 0.15
N GLY A 95 -1.10 -15.50 1.16
CA GLY A 95 0.30 -15.47 1.51
C GLY A 95 0.76 -16.70 2.27
N SER A 96 2.05 -16.75 2.49
CA SER A 96 2.72 -17.77 3.29
C SER A 96 3.49 -17.09 4.41
N TYR A 97 3.30 -17.61 5.60
CA TYR A 97 4.02 -17.19 6.81
C TYR A 97 4.89 -18.34 7.30
N LYS A 98 6.15 -18.07 7.51
CA LYS A 98 7.08 -19.03 8.10
C LYS A 98 7.87 -18.36 9.22
N GLU A 99 7.82 -18.93 10.41
CA GLU A 99 8.75 -18.57 11.47
C GLU A 99 10.14 -19.09 11.13
N LYS A 100 11.16 -18.29 11.47
CA LYS A 100 12.54 -18.73 11.32
C LYS A 100 12.88 -19.76 12.39
N ASP A 101 13.67 -20.73 12.00
CA ASP A 101 14.14 -21.78 12.90
C ASP A 101 14.83 -21.16 14.13
N LYS A 102 14.41 -21.56 15.32
CA LYS A 102 15.03 -21.15 16.59
C LYS A 102 15.79 -22.32 17.17
N ILE A 103 16.99 -22.05 17.67
CA ILE A 103 17.76 -23.02 18.46
C ILE A 103 17.33 -22.80 19.90
N ILE A 104 16.61 -23.78 20.47
CA ILE A 104 16.20 -23.81 21.87
C ILE A 104 16.85 -25.08 22.46
N ASP A 105 17.62 -24.93 23.53
CA ASP A 105 18.32 -26.02 24.19
C ASP A 105 19.21 -26.89 23.27
N GLY A 106 19.87 -26.26 22.27
CA GLY A 106 20.74 -26.97 21.34
C GLY A 106 20.02 -27.78 20.26
N GLN A 107 18.68 -27.80 20.25
CA GLN A 107 17.87 -28.43 19.20
C GLN A 107 17.28 -27.40 18.24
N ARG A 108 17.32 -27.72 16.94
CA ARG A 108 16.75 -26.91 15.88
C ARG A 108 15.27 -27.23 15.74
N HIS A 109 14.42 -26.27 16.13
CA HIS A 109 12.98 -26.35 15.89
C HIS A 109 12.68 -25.70 14.54
N SER A 110 12.22 -26.52 13.60
CA SER A 110 11.75 -26.09 12.28
C SER A 110 10.25 -25.90 12.33
N PHE A 111 9.78 -24.74 11.85
CA PHE A 111 8.35 -24.42 11.76
C PHE A 111 7.88 -24.58 10.33
N ASP A 112 6.70 -25.19 10.16
CA ASP A 112 6.08 -25.35 8.86
C ASP A 112 5.51 -24.01 8.35
N SER A 113 5.46 -23.90 7.02
CA SER A 113 4.88 -22.75 6.36
C SER A 113 3.36 -22.79 6.50
N GLN A 114 2.76 -21.74 7.03
CA GLN A 114 1.31 -21.59 7.17
C GLN A 114 0.77 -20.73 6.03
N LEU A 115 -0.32 -21.22 5.41
CA LEU A 115 -1.08 -20.44 4.45
C LEU A 115 -1.89 -19.38 5.21
N ASN A 116 -1.91 -18.17 4.68
CA ASN A 116 -2.66 -17.05 5.23
C ASN A 116 -3.59 -16.49 4.14
N LEU A 117 -4.86 -16.32 4.48
CA LEU A 117 -5.86 -15.71 3.62
C LEU A 117 -6.50 -14.54 4.37
N SER A 118 -6.53 -13.38 3.75
CA SER A 118 -7.07 -12.18 4.37
C SER A 118 -7.89 -11.31 3.43
N ILE A 119 -8.78 -10.51 4.01
CA ILE A 119 -9.38 -9.34 3.36
C ILE A 119 -8.54 -8.13 3.70
N ASP A 120 -8.24 -7.35 2.68
CA ASP A 120 -7.39 -6.17 2.76
C ASP A 120 -8.21 -4.92 2.40
N GLY A 121 -7.96 -3.83 3.13
CA GLY A 121 -8.40 -2.49 2.79
C GLY A 121 -7.21 -1.56 2.73
N ILE A 122 -7.27 -0.54 1.88
CA ILE A 122 -6.26 0.53 1.81
C ILE A 122 -6.98 1.87 1.73
N VAL A 123 -6.44 2.85 2.43
CA VAL A 123 -6.80 4.26 2.25
C VAL A 123 -5.52 5.04 2.09
N GLY A 124 -5.44 5.88 1.07
CA GLY A 124 -4.22 6.62 0.77
C GLY A 124 -4.44 7.90 -0.01
N ILE A 125 -3.33 8.58 -0.19
CA ILE A 125 -3.20 9.74 -1.07
C ILE A 125 -2.14 9.45 -2.12
N GLU A 126 -2.39 9.93 -3.31
CA GLU A 126 -1.49 9.79 -4.45
C GLU A 126 -1.23 11.16 -5.06
N TYR A 127 0.00 11.39 -5.45
CA TYR A 127 0.41 12.55 -6.19
C TYR A 127 0.92 12.16 -7.57
N ASN A 128 0.26 12.65 -8.60
CA ASN A 128 0.72 12.51 -9.98
C ASN A 128 1.68 13.65 -10.30
N ILE A 129 2.95 13.32 -10.57
CA ILE A 129 3.96 14.33 -10.89
C ILE A 129 3.62 14.93 -12.25
N PRO A 130 3.38 16.26 -12.34
CA PRO A 130 3.07 16.91 -13.60
C PRO A 130 4.24 16.76 -14.60
N GLN A 131 3.90 16.49 -15.86
CA GLN A 131 4.87 16.35 -16.96
C GLN A 131 5.87 15.18 -16.81
N ALA A 132 5.70 14.31 -15.82
CA ALA A 132 6.51 13.12 -15.64
C ALA A 132 5.63 11.87 -15.57
N PRO A 133 6.09 10.74 -16.11
CA PRO A 133 5.35 9.49 -16.06
C PRO A 133 5.44 8.79 -14.70
N PHE A 134 5.58 9.56 -13.62
CA PHE A 134 5.71 9.05 -12.27
C PHE A 134 4.57 9.49 -11.37
N GLN A 135 4.24 8.64 -10.44
CA GLN A 135 3.32 8.90 -9.36
C GLN A 135 3.87 8.37 -8.04
N ILE A 136 3.53 9.05 -6.97
CA ILE A 136 3.94 8.72 -5.60
C ILE A 136 2.68 8.55 -4.78
N SER A 137 2.61 7.51 -3.97
CA SER A 137 1.49 7.31 -3.05
C SER A 137 1.94 6.98 -1.64
N LEU A 138 1.15 7.43 -0.69
CA LEU A 138 1.26 7.11 0.72
C LEU A 138 -0.08 6.56 1.20
N ASP A 139 -0.06 5.42 1.84
CA ASP A 139 -1.29 4.74 2.26
C ASP A 139 -1.17 4.01 3.59
N VAL A 140 -2.34 3.73 4.16
CA VAL A 140 -2.51 2.91 5.35
C VAL A 140 -3.31 1.67 4.96
N LYS A 141 -2.82 0.50 5.36
CA LYS A 141 -3.38 -0.79 5.00
C LYS A 141 -3.78 -1.61 6.23
N PRO A 142 -5.01 -1.47 6.72
CA PRO A 142 -5.59 -2.48 7.63
C PRO A 142 -5.88 -3.79 6.90
N TYR A 143 -5.70 -4.92 7.55
CA TYR A 143 -6.11 -6.22 7.03
C TYR A 143 -6.76 -7.08 8.10
N PHE A 144 -7.67 -7.95 7.67
CA PHE A 144 -8.35 -8.92 8.52
C PHE A 144 -7.93 -10.32 8.09
N ASP A 145 -7.33 -11.06 9.03
CA ASP A 145 -6.86 -12.44 8.84
C ASP A 145 -7.93 -13.42 9.30
N PHE A 146 -8.30 -14.37 8.43
CA PHE A 146 -9.35 -15.36 8.74
C PHE A 146 -8.83 -16.68 9.30
N LEU A 147 -7.56 -17.03 9.05
CA LEU A 147 -7.03 -18.35 9.33
C LEU A 147 -6.26 -18.45 10.64
N ASN A 148 -5.69 -17.36 11.12
CA ASN A 148 -4.91 -17.33 12.36
C ASN A 148 -5.48 -16.28 13.30
N GLU A 149 -6.30 -16.70 14.27
CA GLU A 149 -6.93 -15.83 15.25
C GLU A 149 -7.63 -14.63 14.62
N SER A 150 -8.95 -14.67 14.52
CA SER A 150 -9.81 -13.60 13.97
C SER A 150 -9.54 -12.27 14.68
N SER A 151 -8.51 -11.58 14.30
CA SER A 151 -8.12 -10.29 14.85
C SER A 151 -7.85 -9.29 13.74
N ILE A 152 -8.41 -8.10 13.90
CA ILE A 152 -8.05 -6.95 13.05
C ILE A 152 -6.62 -6.56 13.42
N LYS A 153 -5.68 -6.87 12.56
CA LYS A 153 -4.29 -6.45 12.74
C LYS A 153 -4.07 -5.17 11.93
N LEU A 154 -3.92 -4.07 12.62
CA LEU A 154 -3.53 -2.76 12.05
C LEU A 154 -2.02 -2.71 11.68
N PHE A 155 -1.42 -3.85 11.29
CA PHE A 155 0.03 -4.02 11.27
C PHE A 155 0.66 -4.18 9.88
N ASP A 156 0.26 -3.39 8.94
CA ASP A 156 1.15 -2.93 7.86
C ASP A 156 0.81 -1.47 7.61
N PRO A 157 1.09 -0.60 8.63
CA PRO A 157 0.33 0.61 8.78
C PRO A 157 0.60 1.65 7.70
N ILE A 158 1.81 1.72 7.18
CA ILE A 158 2.16 2.78 6.24
C ILE A 158 2.92 2.19 5.06
N GLY A 159 2.36 2.35 3.87
CA GLY A 159 2.98 2.02 2.60
C GLY A 159 3.33 3.28 1.81
N PHE A 160 4.53 3.32 1.28
CA PHE A 160 4.98 4.29 0.32
C PHE A 160 5.23 3.61 -1.02
N SER A 161 4.66 4.14 -2.10
CA SER A 161 4.87 3.55 -3.42
C SER A 161 5.32 4.61 -4.42
N VAL A 162 6.20 4.19 -5.32
CA VAL A 162 6.60 4.96 -6.49
C VAL A 162 6.30 4.12 -7.71
N ARG A 163 5.51 4.65 -8.65
CA ARG A 163 5.07 3.93 -9.84
C ARG A 163 5.39 4.73 -11.09
N TYR A 164 5.74 4.03 -12.15
CA TYR A 164 5.87 4.53 -13.51
C TYR A 164 4.57 4.27 -14.27
N LYS A 165 4.00 5.30 -14.88
CA LYS A 165 2.76 5.27 -15.66
C LYS A 165 3.08 5.03 -17.15
N PHE A 166 2.25 4.23 -17.82
CA PHE A 166 2.36 3.97 -19.26
C PHE A 166 1.00 3.79 -19.92
#